data_aa1787ee95fd9710d5ba1087c2bd2913
#
_entry.id   aa1787ee95fd9710d5ba1087c2bd2913
#
_cell.length_a   1.000
_cell.length_b   1.000
_cell.length_c   1.000
_cell.angle_alpha   90.00
_cell.angle_beta   90.00
_cell.angle_gamma   90.00
#
_symmetry.space_group_name_H-M   'P 1'
#
loop_
_entity.id
_entity.type
_entity.pdbx_description
1 polymer ?
#
loop_
_entity_poly.entity_id
_entity_poly.type
_entity_poly.pdbx_seq_one_letter_code
_entity_poly.pdbx_strand_id
1 'polypeptide(L)'
;MPRTDSNEMRNLLSEQDAIILGDILRSNGEISSQQLSKNVGISLTAARVKRSELTKKYLKVTYSLNLERYGWRQLQLQISTSGGRTVSVGKELLKLNPVVFVGGTVGEVKIDLRAEVFVRGGKELAKLIDAVKALHGVSDVAWSEVTQVIGAKNPPSQLGTHDATKDLIGPHRIHRK
;
A
#
# COMPACT_ATOMS: atom_id res chain seq x y z
N MET A 1 -10.93 2.93 20.97
CA MET A 1 -10.22 2.08 19.96
C MET A 1 -9.67 0.87 20.69
N PRO A 2 -10.05 -0.36 20.35
CA PRO A 2 -9.46 -1.54 20.96
C PRO A 2 -7.99 -1.62 20.54
N ARG A 3 -7.10 -1.69 21.52
CA ARG A 3 -5.69 -2.05 21.30
C ARG A 3 -5.68 -3.49 20.83
N THR A 4 -5.41 -3.71 19.56
CA THR A 4 -5.12 -5.05 19.02
C THR A 4 -3.80 -5.48 19.65
N ASP A 5 -3.86 -6.45 20.53
CA ASP A 5 -2.68 -7.01 21.21
C ASP A 5 -1.68 -7.46 20.17
N SER A 6 -0.50 -6.89 20.21
CA SER A 6 0.65 -7.24 19.34
C SER A 6 1.09 -8.70 19.52
N ASN A 7 0.56 -9.41 20.50
CA ASN A 7 0.80 -10.83 20.75
C ASN A 7 -0.09 -11.76 19.90
N GLU A 8 -1.28 -11.32 19.48
CA GLU A 8 -2.14 -12.15 18.60
C GLU A 8 -1.62 -12.25 17.17
N MET A 9 -0.89 -11.24 16.67
CA MET A 9 -0.29 -11.30 15.33
C MET A 9 0.94 -12.21 15.25
N ARG A 10 1.59 -12.53 16.37
CA ARG A 10 2.80 -13.38 16.40
C ARG A 10 2.53 -14.87 16.16
N ASN A 11 1.28 -15.33 16.28
CA ASN A 11 0.88 -16.74 16.14
C ASN A 11 0.24 -17.11 14.80
N LEU A 12 0.27 -16.22 13.80
CA LEU A 12 -0.50 -16.42 12.57
C LEU A 12 0.22 -17.21 11.47
N LEU A 13 1.56 -17.31 11.52
CA LEU A 13 2.35 -18.00 10.50
C LEU A 13 3.28 -19.04 11.15
N SER A 14 3.27 -20.28 10.63
CA SER A 14 4.33 -21.22 10.94
C SER A 14 5.64 -20.77 10.30
N GLU A 15 6.78 -21.22 10.82
CA GLU A 15 8.09 -20.91 10.23
C GLU A 15 8.16 -21.31 8.75
N GLN A 16 7.62 -22.49 8.41
CA GLN A 16 7.53 -22.93 7.02
C GLN A 16 6.67 -22.00 6.15
N ASP A 17 5.53 -21.53 6.66
CA ASP A 17 4.65 -20.64 5.93
C ASP A 17 5.31 -19.27 5.70
N ALA A 18 6.08 -18.80 6.67
CA ALA A 18 6.85 -17.56 6.55
C ALA A 18 7.96 -17.67 5.49
N ILE A 19 8.67 -18.79 5.42
CA ILE A 19 9.67 -19.05 4.38
C ILE A 19 9.00 -19.07 3.00
N ILE A 20 7.87 -19.76 2.85
CA ILE A 20 7.12 -19.83 1.58
C ILE A 20 6.66 -18.45 1.14
N LEU A 21 6.07 -17.65 2.03
CA LEU A 21 5.67 -16.28 1.72
C LEU A 21 6.87 -15.40 1.34
N GLY A 22 7.97 -15.51 2.09
CA GLY A 22 9.20 -14.80 1.78
C GLY A 22 9.74 -15.13 0.38
N ASP A 23 9.72 -16.40 0.00
CA ASP A 23 10.16 -16.85 -1.32
C ASP A 23 9.23 -16.34 -2.45
N ILE A 24 7.91 -16.37 -2.22
CA ILE A 24 6.93 -15.83 -3.16
C ILE A 24 7.14 -14.31 -3.36
N LEU A 25 7.36 -13.56 -2.28
CA LEU A 25 7.58 -12.11 -2.34
C LEU A 25 8.91 -11.78 -3.02
N ARG A 26 10.00 -12.47 -2.69
CA ARG A 26 11.32 -12.26 -3.32
C ARG A 26 11.32 -12.51 -4.83
N SER A 27 10.52 -13.44 -5.27
CA SER A 27 10.39 -13.80 -6.70
C SER A 27 9.28 -13.06 -7.43
N ASN A 28 8.64 -12.05 -6.81
CA ASN A 28 7.46 -11.37 -7.37
C ASN A 28 6.32 -12.36 -7.76
N GLY A 29 6.21 -13.47 -7.06
CA GLY A 29 5.23 -14.51 -7.34
C GLY A 29 5.62 -15.53 -8.41
N GLU A 30 6.79 -15.39 -9.02
CA GLU A 30 7.22 -16.26 -10.14
C GLU A 30 7.80 -17.62 -9.70
N ILE A 31 8.16 -17.79 -8.41
CA ILE A 31 8.71 -19.03 -7.90
C ILE A 31 7.76 -20.21 -8.16
N SER A 32 8.29 -21.31 -8.68
CA SER A 32 7.49 -22.51 -8.92
C SER A 32 7.22 -23.29 -7.61
N SER A 33 6.10 -24.03 -7.57
CA SER A 33 5.82 -24.91 -6.44
C SER A 33 6.88 -26.02 -6.26
N GLN A 34 7.57 -26.38 -7.33
CA GLN A 34 8.68 -27.36 -7.27
C GLN A 34 9.90 -26.76 -6.56
N GLN A 35 10.22 -25.51 -6.81
CA GLN A 35 11.27 -24.79 -6.08
C GLN A 35 10.91 -24.59 -4.61
N LEU A 36 9.67 -24.17 -4.31
CA LEU A 36 9.19 -24.07 -2.92
C LEU A 36 9.27 -25.39 -2.19
N SER A 37 8.88 -26.51 -2.83
CA SER A 37 9.01 -27.86 -2.28
C SER A 37 10.44 -28.17 -1.86
N LYS A 38 11.42 -27.85 -2.70
CA LYS A 38 12.85 -28.07 -2.41
C LYS A 38 13.37 -27.16 -1.30
N ASN A 39 13.01 -25.87 -1.34
CA ASN A 39 13.50 -24.88 -0.38
C ASN A 39 13.01 -25.16 1.05
N VAL A 40 11.80 -25.70 1.18
CA VAL A 40 11.16 -25.93 2.50
C VAL A 40 11.22 -27.41 2.94
N GLY A 41 11.65 -28.31 2.04
CA GLY A 41 11.75 -29.76 2.36
C GLY A 41 10.40 -30.46 2.50
N ILE A 42 9.37 -30.02 1.76
CA ILE A 42 8.02 -30.61 1.77
C ILE A 42 7.66 -31.24 0.42
N SER A 43 6.63 -32.08 0.38
CA SER A 43 6.19 -32.66 -0.89
C SER A 43 5.67 -31.59 -1.86
N LEU A 44 5.76 -31.85 -3.16
CA LEU A 44 5.25 -30.94 -4.21
C LEU A 44 3.76 -30.63 -4.03
N THR A 45 2.98 -31.63 -3.63
CA THR A 45 1.54 -31.47 -3.36
C THR A 45 1.32 -30.54 -2.17
N ALA A 46 2.05 -30.73 -1.07
CA ALA A 46 1.96 -29.84 0.08
C ALA A 46 2.39 -28.40 -0.26
N ALA A 47 3.45 -28.23 -1.06
CA ALA A 47 3.91 -26.91 -1.51
C ALA A 47 2.85 -26.20 -2.38
N ARG A 48 2.14 -26.91 -3.25
CA ARG A 48 1.04 -26.36 -4.06
C ARG A 48 -0.12 -25.90 -3.19
N VAL A 49 -0.54 -26.71 -2.24
CA VAL A 49 -1.65 -26.38 -1.32
C VAL A 49 -1.27 -25.15 -0.49
N LYS A 50 -0.12 -25.20 0.21
CA LYS A 50 0.35 -24.10 1.05
C LYS A 50 0.53 -22.80 0.26
N ARG A 51 1.11 -22.85 -0.94
CA ARG A 51 1.21 -21.66 -1.82
C ARG A 51 -0.15 -21.05 -2.11
N SER A 52 -1.14 -21.87 -2.48
CA SER A 52 -2.49 -21.39 -2.80
C SER A 52 -3.16 -20.76 -1.58
N GLU A 53 -3.09 -21.40 -0.42
CA GLU A 53 -3.67 -20.91 0.83
C GLU A 53 -3.02 -19.60 1.28
N LEU A 54 -1.69 -19.56 1.32
CA LEU A 54 -0.94 -18.40 1.75
C LEU A 54 -1.14 -17.20 0.80
N THR A 55 -1.15 -17.45 -0.51
CA THR A 55 -1.43 -16.40 -1.50
C THR A 55 -2.83 -15.83 -1.27
N LYS A 56 -3.85 -16.67 -1.12
CA LYS A 56 -5.23 -16.20 -0.91
C LYS A 56 -5.40 -15.45 0.41
N LYS A 57 -4.72 -15.89 1.46
CA LYS A 57 -4.91 -15.34 2.81
C LYS A 57 -4.11 -14.07 3.08
N TYR A 58 -2.87 -13.99 2.56
CA TYR A 58 -1.91 -12.96 2.94
C TYR A 58 -1.45 -12.06 1.80
N LEU A 59 -1.64 -12.45 0.53
CA LEU A 59 -1.18 -11.66 -0.60
C LEU A 59 -2.35 -11.07 -1.37
N LYS A 60 -2.17 -9.81 -1.78
CA LYS A 60 -3.06 -9.15 -2.73
C LYS A 60 -2.30 -9.01 -4.06
N VAL A 61 -2.76 -9.72 -5.08
CA VAL A 61 -2.23 -9.57 -6.44
C VAL A 61 -3.00 -8.44 -7.12
N THR A 62 -2.27 -7.43 -7.59
CA THR A 62 -2.85 -6.29 -8.30
C THR A 62 -2.19 -6.18 -9.66
N TYR A 63 -3.01 -6.10 -10.72
CA TYR A 63 -2.54 -5.75 -12.06
C TYR A 63 -2.72 -4.25 -12.24
N SER A 64 -1.66 -3.55 -12.64
CA SER A 64 -1.73 -2.14 -12.99
C SER A 64 -1.36 -1.93 -14.45
N LEU A 65 -2.09 -1.05 -15.14
CA LEU A 65 -1.70 -0.60 -16.46
C LEU A 65 -0.60 0.46 -16.33
N ASN A 66 0.41 0.38 -17.19
CA ASN A 66 1.37 1.47 -17.30
C ASN A 66 0.72 2.61 -18.10
N LEU A 67 -0.07 3.42 -17.40
CA LEU A 67 -0.86 4.49 -18.00
C LEU A 67 0.00 5.62 -18.58
N GLU A 68 1.24 5.80 -18.12
CA GLU A 68 2.19 6.78 -18.65
C GLU A 68 2.46 6.53 -20.14
N ARG A 69 2.54 5.26 -20.57
CA ARG A 69 2.69 4.91 -21.98
C ARG A 69 1.53 5.36 -22.86
N TYR A 70 0.38 5.67 -22.26
CA TYR A 70 -0.81 6.19 -22.94
C TYR A 70 -1.00 7.70 -22.73
N GLY A 71 0.05 8.39 -22.23
CA GLY A 71 0.03 9.84 -22.01
C GLY A 71 -0.77 10.27 -20.78
N TRP A 72 -1.10 9.34 -19.88
CA TRP A 72 -1.70 9.67 -18.61
C TRP A 72 -0.63 9.96 -17.56
N ARG A 73 -0.91 10.92 -16.70
CA ARG A 73 -0.07 11.28 -15.56
C ARG A 73 -0.80 10.91 -14.28
N GLN A 74 -0.11 10.24 -13.37
CA GLN A 74 -0.62 9.93 -12.05
C GLN A 74 -0.24 11.06 -11.09
N LEU A 75 -1.23 11.62 -10.44
CA LEU A 75 -1.02 12.65 -9.42
C LEU A 75 -1.71 12.24 -8.12
N GLN A 76 -1.21 12.82 -7.04
CA GLN A 76 -1.79 12.69 -5.72
C GLN A 76 -2.40 14.03 -5.29
N LEU A 77 -3.68 14.03 -4.95
CA LEU A 77 -4.34 15.16 -4.33
C LEU A 77 -4.26 15.02 -2.81
N GLN A 78 -4.04 16.14 -2.14
CA GLN A 78 -4.06 16.29 -0.70
C GLN A 78 -5.19 17.26 -0.39
N ILE A 79 -6.18 16.81 0.37
CA ILE A 79 -7.42 17.55 0.55
C ILE A 79 -7.65 17.76 2.04
N SER A 80 -7.91 19.01 2.39
CA SER A 80 -8.35 19.41 3.72
C SER A 80 -9.87 19.53 3.72
N THR A 81 -10.51 19.07 4.78
CA THR A 81 -11.97 19.14 4.94
C THR A 81 -12.35 19.96 6.14
N SER A 82 -13.58 20.46 6.17
CA SER A 82 -14.15 21.22 7.27
C SER A 82 -15.40 20.55 7.81
N GLY A 83 -15.72 20.84 9.09
CA GLY A 83 -16.97 20.44 9.71
C GLY A 83 -17.19 18.92 9.84
N GLY A 84 -16.13 18.12 9.96
CA GLY A 84 -16.23 16.66 10.14
C GLY A 84 -16.73 15.92 8.88
N ARG A 85 -16.61 16.50 7.70
CA ARG A 85 -17.17 15.99 6.44
C ARG A 85 -16.22 15.08 5.64
N THR A 86 -15.12 14.64 6.21
CA THR A 86 -14.08 13.82 5.54
C THR A 86 -14.68 12.65 4.78
N VAL A 87 -15.55 11.86 5.40
CA VAL A 87 -16.14 10.68 4.75
C VAL A 87 -17.09 11.06 3.61
N SER A 88 -17.90 12.11 3.76
CA SER A 88 -18.85 12.56 2.72
C SER A 88 -18.08 13.13 1.53
N VAL A 89 -17.07 13.97 1.76
CA VAL A 89 -16.19 14.50 0.71
C VAL A 89 -15.47 13.35 -0.03
N GLY A 90 -14.95 12.35 0.71
CA GLY A 90 -14.30 11.19 0.10
C GLY A 90 -15.22 10.41 -0.85
N LYS A 91 -16.50 10.25 -0.49
CA LYS A 91 -17.49 9.61 -1.36
C LYS A 91 -17.81 10.41 -2.62
N GLU A 92 -17.89 11.75 -2.49
CA GLU A 92 -18.10 12.63 -3.66
C GLU A 92 -16.89 12.64 -4.58
N LEU A 93 -15.67 12.65 -4.02
CA LEU A 93 -14.43 12.53 -4.81
C LEU A 93 -14.41 11.27 -5.69
N LEU A 94 -14.83 10.13 -5.15
CA LEU A 94 -14.86 8.86 -5.91
C LEU A 94 -15.85 8.86 -7.09
N LYS A 95 -16.78 9.82 -7.16
CA LYS A 95 -17.68 9.98 -8.33
C LYS A 95 -17.02 10.72 -9.48
N LEU A 96 -15.89 11.39 -9.26
CA LEU A 96 -15.16 12.10 -10.29
C LEU A 96 -14.33 11.11 -11.11
N ASN A 97 -14.53 11.06 -12.43
CA ASN A 97 -13.89 10.10 -13.34
C ASN A 97 -12.36 9.96 -13.19
N PRO A 98 -11.58 11.05 -13.04
CA PRO A 98 -10.13 10.94 -12.90
C PRO A 98 -9.67 10.32 -11.58
N VAL A 99 -10.57 10.20 -10.58
CA VAL A 99 -10.22 9.72 -9.23
C VAL A 99 -10.32 8.21 -9.19
N VAL A 100 -9.22 7.54 -8.83
CA VAL A 100 -9.15 6.07 -8.76
C VAL A 100 -9.03 5.53 -7.34
N PHE A 101 -8.58 6.38 -6.42
CA PHE A 101 -8.43 6.01 -5.01
C PHE A 101 -8.68 7.22 -4.11
N VAL A 102 -9.31 7.01 -2.97
CA VAL A 102 -9.43 8.01 -1.88
C VAL A 102 -9.19 7.30 -0.55
N GLY A 103 -8.27 7.83 0.23
CA GLY A 103 -7.96 7.35 1.58
C GLY A 103 -8.00 8.48 2.61
N GLY A 104 -8.47 8.18 3.82
CA GLY A 104 -8.35 9.07 4.96
C GLY A 104 -6.92 9.05 5.50
N THR A 105 -6.40 10.21 5.93
CA THR A 105 -5.07 10.35 6.52
C THR A 105 -5.15 10.66 8.00
N VAL A 106 -4.14 10.19 8.74
CA VAL A 106 -3.98 10.46 10.17
C VAL A 106 -2.52 10.87 10.41
N GLY A 107 -2.32 11.92 11.22
CA GLY A 107 -0.98 12.35 11.61
C GLY A 107 -0.39 13.47 10.75
N GLU A 108 -1.00 13.84 9.64
CA GLU A 108 -0.61 15.02 8.86
C GLU A 108 -1.44 16.25 9.27
N VAL A 109 -0.75 17.35 9.52
CA VAL A 109 -1.42 18.61 9.86
C VAL A 109 -2.13 19.13 8.62
N LYS A 110 -3.45 19.37 8.74
CA LYS A 110 -4.31 19.94 7.70
C LYS A 110 -4.60 19.05 6.48
N ILE A 111 -4.24 17.78 6.45
CA ILE A 111 -4.62 16.87 5.37
C ILE A 111 -5.51 15.77 5.94
N ASP A 112 -6.75 15.71 5.50
CA ASP A 112 -7.74 14.73 5.95
C ASP A 112 -7.91 13.58 4.95
N LEU A 113 -7.72 13.87 3.65
CA LEU A 113 -7.85 12.90 2.56
C LEU A 113 -6.69 12.98 1.60
N ARG A 114 -6.30 11.81 1.08
CA ARG A 114 -5.46 11.68 -0.11
C ARG A 114 -6.25 10.98 -1.21
N ALA A 115 -6.13 11.47 -2.42
CA ALA A 115 -6.73 10.84 -3.59
C ALA A 115 -5.69 10.64 -4.68
N GLU A 116 -5.73 9.47 -5.35
CA GLU A 116 -4.96 9.22 -6.56
C GLU A 116 -5.82 9.51 -7.78
N VAL A 117 -5.25 10.22 -8.73
CA VAL A 117 -5.95 10.66 -9.93
C VAL A 117 -5.08 10.47 -11.17
N PHE A 118 -5.74 10.21 -12.30
CA PHE A 118 -5.09 10.14 -13.60
C PHE A 118 -5.65 11.22 -14.51
N VAL A 119 -4.75 12.03 -15.09
CA VAL A 119 -5.09 13.10 -16.03
C VAL A 119 -4.14 13.09 -17.22
N ARG A 120 -4.61 13.58 -18.38
CA ARG A 120 -3.80 13.65 -19.60
C ARG A 120 -3.02 14.97 -19.77
N GLY A 121 -3.32 15.97 -18.97
CA GLY A 121 -2.63 17.25 -19.10
C GLY A 121 -3.15 18.33 -18.17
N GLY A 122 -2.51 19.51 -18.22
CA GLY A 122 -2.78 20.61 -17.30
C GLY A 122 -4.22 21.13 -17.34
N LYS A 123 -4.87 21.13 -18.50
CA LYS A 123 -6.27 21.55 -18.62
C LYS A 123 -7.24 20.62 -17.87
N GLU A 124 -7.00 19.32 -17.94
CA GLU A 124 -7.81 18.33 -17.22
C GLU A 124 -7.57 18.40 -15.72
N LEU A 125 -6.29 18.59 -15.32
CA LEU A 125 -5.93 18.81 -13.93
C LEU A 125 -6.62 20.07 -13.36
N ALA A 126 -6.56 21.19 -14.07
CA ALA A 126 -7.21 22.42 -13.62
C ALA A 126 -8.72 22.22 -13.41
N LYS A 127 -9.41 21.60 -14.37
CA LYS A 127 -10.85 21.28 -14.23
C LYS A 127 -11.12 20.37 -13.04
N LEU A 128 -10.25 19.38 -12.79
CA LEU A 128 -10.39 18.49 -11.65
C LEU A 128 -10.22 19.25 -10.33
N ILE A 129 -9.19 20.09 -10.22
CA ILE A 129 -8.95 20.90 -9.02
C ILE A 129 -10.13 21.83 -8.73
N ASP A 130 -10.67 22.48 -9.76
CA ASP A 130 -11.85 23.34 -9.63
C ASP A 130 -13.08 22.54 -9.17
N ALA A 131 -13.31 21.36 -9.73
CA ALA A 131 -14.39 20.47 -9.33
C ALA A 131 -14.23 20.01 -7.86
N VAL A 132 -13.02 19.67 -7.44
CA VAL A 132 -12.74 19.26 -6.05
C VAL A 132 -12.95 20.44 -5.09
N LYS A 133 -12.47 21.64 -5.42
CA LYS A 133 -12.68 22.85 -4.60
C LYS A 133 -14.15 23.23 -4.47
N ALA A 134 -14.97 22.92 -5.47
CA ALA A 134 -16.40 23.18 -5.44
C ALA A 134 -17.18 22.18 -4.54
N LEU A 135 -16.59 21.08 -4.10
CA LEU A 135 -17.25 20.12 -3.23
C LEU A 135 -17.49 20.73 -1.85
N HIS A 136 -18.73 20.58 -1.39
CA HIS A 136 -19.12 21.10 -0.08
C HIS A 136 -18.35 20.39 1.06
N GLY A 137 -17.62 21.14 1.86
CA GLY A 137 -16.80 20.63 2.96
C GLY A 137 -15.31 20.49 2.62
N VAL A 138 -14.89 20.81 1.39
CA VAL A 138 -13.47 20.97 1.05
C VAL A 138 -13.04 22.38 1.49
N SER A 139 -11.95 22.48 2.24
CA SER A 139 -11.37 23.75 2.68
C SER A 139 -10.10 24.10 1.92
N ASP A 140 -9.31 23.12 1.50
CA ASP A 140 -8.10 23.33 0.71
C ASP A 140 -7.76 22.09 -0.12
N VAL A 141 -7.05 22.30 -1.24
CA VAL A 141 -6.58 21.24 -2.16
C VAL A 141 -5.17 21.57 -2.62
N ALA A 142 -4.25 20.68 -2.30
CA ALA A 142 -2.91 20.64 -2.89
C ALA A 142 -2.77 19.41 -3.77
N TRP A 143 -1.77 19.40 -4.63
CA TRP A 143 -1.45 18.24 -5.46
C TRP A 143 0.06 18.06 -5.61
N SER A 144 0.47 16.84 -5.88
CA SER A 144 1.85 16.48 -6.18
C SER A 144 1.91 15.41 -7.26
N GLU A 145 3.03 15.35 -7.96
CA GLU A 145 3.34 14.35 -8.96
C GLU A 145 4.70 13.74 -8.66
N VAL A 146 4.79 12.41 -8.74
CA VAL A 146 6.07 11.73 -8.70
C VAL A 146 6.70 11.82 -10.09
N THR A 147 7.67 12.69 -10.26
CA THR A 147 8.33 12.91 -11.57
C THR A 147 9.42 11.88 -11.86
N GLN A 148 9.95 11.23 -10.82
CA GLN A 148 11.00 10.21 -10.94
C GLN A 148 10.92 9.22 -9.80
N VAL A 149 10.86 7.93 -10.10
CA VAL A 149 11.04 6.87 -9.13
C VAL A 149 12.53 6.61 -8.95
N ILE A 150 13.08 6.97 -7.77
CA ILE A 150 14.49 6.75 -7.44
C ILE A 150 14.73 5.27 -7.09
N GLY A 151 13.73 4.61 -6.53
CA GLY A 151 13.78 3.20 -6.19
C GLY A 151 12.51 2.76 -5.45
N ALA A 152 12.24 1.48 -5.54
CA ALA A 152 11.16 0.84 -4.79
C ALA A 152 11.71 -0.45 -4.16
N LYS A 153 11.31 -0.74 -2.93
CA LYS A 153 11.59 -2.02 -2.26
C LYS A 153 10.27 -2.69 -1.96
N ASN A 154 10.23 -3.99 -2.14
CA ASN A 154 9.12 -4.77 -1.61
C ASN A 154 9.10 -4.68 -0.08
N PRO A 155 7.93 -4.79 0.56
CA PRO A 155 7.85 -4.90 2.02
C PRO A 155 8.81 -5.99 2.50
N PRO A 156 9.33 -5.91 3.75
CA PRO A 156 10.34 -6.82 4.23
C PRO A 156 9.91 -8.27 4.02
N SER A 157 10.70 -9.01 3.22
CA SER A 157 10.51 -10.43 2.95
C SER A 157 10.79 -11.31 4.19
N GLN A 158 11.08 -10.69 5.32
CA GLN A 158 11.41 -11.32 6.60
C GLN A 158 10.19 -11.50 7.51
N LEU A 159 8.99 -11.57 6.94
CA LEU A 159 7.80 -11.96 7.68
C LEU A 159 7.99 -13.40 8.21
N GLY A 160 8.55 -13.54 9.40
CA GLY A 160 8.66 -14.82 10.09
C GLY A 160 10.04 -15.26 10.57
N THR A 161 11.10 -14.51 10.33
CA THR A 161 12.33 -14.74 11.07
C THR A 161 12.27 -13.99 12.40
N HIS A 162 12.71 -14.64 13.48
CA HIS A 162 12.73 -14.12 14.86
C HIS A 162 13.47 -12.78 15.00
N ASP A 163 14.10 -12.29 13.94
CA ASP A 163 14.91 -11.08 13.86
C ASP A 163 14.20 -9.87 13.21
N ALA A 164 13.03 -10.06 12.62
CA ALA A 164 12.30 -8.96 11.92
C ALA A 164 11.94 -7.77 12.84
N THR A 165 11.93 -7.98 14.15
CA THR A 165 11.70 -6.92 15.14
C THR A 165 12.98 -6.15 15.50
N LYS A 166 14.16 -6.73 15.27
CA LYS A 166 15.45 -6.03 15.56
C LYS A 166 15.85 -5.08 14.46
N ASP A 167 15.50 -5.40 13.20
CA ASP A 167 15.85 -4.56 12.04
C ASP A 167 14.95 -3.33 11.89
N LEU A 168 13.75 -3.36 12.48
CA LEU A 168 12.83 -2.20 12.49
C LEU A 168 13.14 -1.22 13.63
N ILE A 169 13.88 -1.65 14.64
CA ILE A 169 14.36 -0.81 15.74
C ILE A 169 15.86 -0.65 15.55
N GLY A 170 16.25 0.31 14.71
CA GLY A 170 17.66 0.71 14.62
C GLY A 170 18.21 1.01 16.02
N PRO A 171 19.53 0.80 16.26
CA PRO A 171 20.11 1.00 17.57
C PRO A 171 19.96 2.47 17.97
N HIS A 172 18.98 2.77 18.81
CA HIS A 172 18.92 4.03 19.54
C HIS A 172 20.17 4.10 20.43
N ARG A 173 21.23 4.69 19.92
CA ARG A 173 22.33 5.16 20.75
C ARG A 173 21.80 6.28 21.63
N ILE A 174 21.37 5.91 22.82
CA ILE A 174 21.20 6.87 23.91
C ILE A 174 22.61 7.30 24.32
N HIS A 175 23.06 8.42 23.80
CA HIS A 175 24.18 9.13 24.41
C HIS A 175 23.73 9.70 25.76
N ARG A 176 24.04 8.99 26.84
CA ARG A 176 24.10 9.60 28.17
C ARG A 176 25.38 10.43 28.23
N LYS A 177 25.26 11.72 28.40
CA LYS A 177 26.20 12.59 29.07
C LYS A 177 25.73 12.82 30.50
#